data_fe9db3110a38e82e24908a44590b46d6
#
_entry.id   fe9db3110a38e82e24908a44590b46d6
#
_cell.length_a   1.000
_cell.length_b   1.000
_cell.length_c   1.000
_cell.angle_alpha   90.00
_cell.angle_beta   90.00
_cell.angle_gamma   90.00
#
_symmetry.space_group_name_H-M   'P 1'
#
loop_
_entity.id
_entity.type
_entity.pdbx_description
1 polymer ?
#
loop_
_entity_poly.entity_id
_entity_poly.type
_entity_poly.pdbx_seq_one_letter_code
_entity_poly.pdbx_strand_id
1 'polypeptide(L)'
;MDLKKNNMLNWVFKPFDELTLTELYAIMQLRQEVFIVEQNCPYLDADGKDLKSYHLLGYANDELIAYSRIVKPGVSYEEVSIGRVVSSTRHRGLAYGRQLMAESIAQIEKLYGPMPI
;
A
#
# COMPACT_ATOMS: atom_id res chain seq x y z
N MET A 1 12.90 -11.19 -23.51
CA MET A 1 12.36 -10.44 -22.36
C MET A 1 12.55 -11.25 -21.09
N ASP A 2 13.02 -10.58 -20.07
CA ASP A 2 13.20 -11.21 -18.77
C ASP A 2 11.87 -11.25 -18.02
N LEU A 3 11.31 -12.43 -17.83
CA LEU A 3 10.03 -12.58 -17.14
C LEU A 3 10.07 -12.12 -15.70
N LYS A 4 11.25 -12.15 -15.06
CA LYS A 4 11.39 -11.68 -13.69
C LYS A 4 11.13 -10.18 -13.57
N LYS A 5 11.50 -9.41 -14.59
CA LYS A 5 11.25 -7.97 -14.59
C LYS A 5 9.75 -7.66 -14.60
N ASN A 6 8.96 -8.53 -15.26
CA ASN A 6 7.52 -8.33 -15.32
C ASN A 6 6.84 -8.55 -13.99
N ASN A 7 7.50 -9.26 -13.06
CA ASN A 7 6.99 -9.52 -11.72
C ASN A 7 7.58 -8.61 -10.66
N MET A 8 8.41 -7.65 -11.07
CA MET A 8 9.00 -6.70 -10.13
C MET A 8 8.24 -5.39 -10.19
N LEU A 9 7.97 -4.85 -9.02
CA LEU A 9 7.22 -3.61 -8.89
C LEU A 9 8.16 -2.43 -8.73
N ASN A 10 7.75 -1.29 -9.28
CA ASN A 10 8.38 -0.01 -9.00
C ASN A 10 7.68 0.60 -7.80
N TRP A 11 8.44 0.89 -6.76
CA TRP A 11 7.89 1.33 -5.49
C TRP A 11 7.97 2.84 -5.34
N VAL A 12 6.89 3.43 -4.83
CA VAL A 12 6.83 4.83 -4.42
C VAL A 12 6.38 4.83 -2.97
N PHE A 13 7.10 5.56 -2.11
CA PHE A 13 6.79 5.62 -0.68
C PHE A 13 6.80 7.09 -0.26
N LYS A 14 5.64 7.60 0.17
CA LYS A 14 5.47 9.02 0.46
C LYS A 14 4.54 9.23 1.65
N PRO A 15 4.78 10.29 2.45
CA PRO A 15 3.76 10.75 3.38
C PRO A 15 2.59 11.34 2.59
N PHE A 16 1.46 11.50 3.25
CA PHE A 16 0.23 11.92 2.57
C PHE A 16 0.38 13.23 1.79
N ASP A 17 1.01 14.22 2.41
CA ASP A 17 1.10 15.56 1.80
C ASP A 17 2.04 15.64 0.61
N GLU A 18 2.81 14.59 0.34
CA GLU A 18 3.66 14.52 -0.85
C GLU A 18 3.04 13.72 -1.98
N LEU A 19 1.89 13.10 -1.75
CA LEU A 19 1.18 12.38 -2.81
C LEU A 19 0.66 13.36 -3.86
N THR A 20 0.81 12.99 -5.13
CA THR A 20 0.15 13.75 -6.19
C THR A 20 -1.34 13.40 -6.20
N LEU A 21 -2.14 14.25 -6.82
CA LEU A 21 -3.57 13.98 -6.95
C LEU A 21 -3.83 12.68 -7.70
N THR A 22 -3.03 12.41 -8.73
CA THR A 22 -3.16 11.18 -9.51
C THR A 22 -2.82 9.95 -8.67
N GLU A 23 -1.77 10.04 -7.85
CA GLU A 23 -1.41 8.95 -6.94
C GLU A 23 -2.53 8.70 -5.94
N LEU A 24 -3.05 9.76 -5.34
CA LEU A 24 -4.14 9.62 -4.37
C LEU A 24 -5.37 8.99 -5.00
N TYR A 25 -5.73 9.43 -6.21
CA TYR A 25 -6.89 8.86 -6.90
C TYR A 25 -6.69 7.37 -7.18
N ALA A 26 -5.50 6.99 -7.64
CA ALA A 26 -5.18 5.58 -7.91
C ALA A 26 -5.28 4.73 -6.65
N ILE A 27 -4.79 5.25 -5.52
CA ILE A 27 -4.90 4.57 -4.23
C ILE A 27 -6.36 4.34 -3.87
N MET A 28 -7.18 5.40 -3.94
CA MET A 28 -8.60 5.29 -3.58
C MET A 28 -9.33 4.31 -4.48
N GLN A 29 -9.03 4.34 -5.78
CA GLN A 29 -9.66 3.43 -6.72
C GLN A 29 -9.33 1.97 -6.41
N LEU A 30 -8.05 1.66 -6.19
CA LEU A 30 -7.63 0.30 -5.89
C LEU A 30 -8.25 -0.21 -4.58
N ARG A 31 -8.25 0.62 -3.54
CA ARG A 31 -8.82 0.24 -2.25
C ARG A 31 -10.32 -0.04 -2.37
N GLN A 32 -11.03 0.80 -3.09
CA GLN A 32 -12.47 0.59 -3.26
C GLN A 32 -12.79 -0.65 -4.08
N GLU A 33 -12.03 -0.91 -5.13
CA GLU A 33 -12.24 -2.11 -5.95
C GLU A 33 -12.12 -3.39 -5.12
N VAL A 34 -11.17 -3.46 -4.22
CA VAL A 34 -10.91 -4.66 -3.44
C VAL A 34 -11.75 -4.70 -2.16
N PHE A 35 -11.69 -3.66 -1.36
CA PHE A 35 -12.31 -3.70 -0.03
C PHE A 35 -13.81 -3.49 -0.05
N ILE A 36 -14.30 -2.69 -0.98
CA ILE A 36 -15.73 -2.36 -1.03
C ILE A 36 -16.45 -3.23 -2.06
N VAL A 37 -15.98 -3.20 -3.31
CA VAL A 37 -16.69 -3.86 -4.40
C VAL A 37 -16.48 -5.37 -4.38
N GLU A 38 -15.23 -5.84 -4.38
CA GLU A 38 -14.95 -7.27 -4.41
C GLU A 38 -15.48 -7.98 -3.16
N GLN A 39 -15.24 -7.39 -1.99
CA GLN A 39 -15.66 -8.01 -0.73
C GLN A 39 -17.12 -7.74 -0.39
N ASN A 40 -17.78 -6.90 -1.17
CA ASN A 40 -19.17 -6.54 -0.96
C ASN A 40 -19.42 -6.09 0.47
N CYS A 41 -18.56 -5.21 0.97
CA CYS A 41 -18.57 -4.77 2.35
C CYS A 41 -18.57 -3.24 2.41
N PRO A 42 -19.75 -2.61 2.42
CA PRO A 42 -19.81 -1.15 2.46
C PRO A 42 -19.35 -0.63 3.84
N TYR A 43 -18.31 0.19 3.85
CA TYR A 43 -17.83 0.85 5.04
C TYR A 43 -17.07 2.10 4.63
N LEU A 44 -16.73 2.94 5.60
CA LEU A 44 -16.00 4.17 5.34
C LEU A 44 -14.51 3.86 5.23
N ASP A 45 -14.05 3.64 4.00
CA ASP A 45 -12.65 3.28 3.75
C ASP A 45 -11.69 4.45 4.02
N ALA A 46 -12.09 5.65 3.63
CA ALA A 46 -11.32 6.86 3.92
C ALA A 46 -11.65 7.28 5.36
N ASP A 47 -10.82 6.84 6.30
CA ASP A 47 -11.11 6.91 7.74
C ASP A 47 -10.40 8.07 8.46
N GLY A 48 -9.78 8.97 7.71
CA GLY A 48 -9.03 10.09 8.27
C GLY A 48 -7.60 9.76 8.64
N LYS A 49 -7.26 8.49 8.80
CA LYS A 49 -5.90 8.09 9.17
C LYS A 49 -4.92 8.21 8.00
N ASP A 50 -5.44 8.27 6.77
CA ASP A 50 -4.59 8.44 5.59
C ASP A 50 -3.75 9.70 5.68
N LEU A 51 -4.28 10.76 6.29
CA LEU A 51 -3.59 12.04 6.44
C LEU A 51 -2.36 11.91 7.34
N LYS A 52 -2.36 10.93 8.23
CA LYS A 52 -1.31 10.71 9.23
C LYS A 52 -0.54 9.43 8.95
N SER A 53 -0.43 9.08 7.69
CA SER A 53 0.20 7.82 7.29
C SER A 53 1.19 8.06 6.17
N TYR A 54 2.13 7.12 6.04
CA TYR A 54 2.89 6.95 4.82
C TYR A 54 2.13 6.01 3.90
N HIS A 55 2.36 6.15 2.61
CA HIS A 55 1.68 5.36 1.59
C HIS A 55 2.72 4.69 0.71
N LEU A 56 2.62 3.36 0.60
CA LEU A 56 3.51 2.57 -0.24
C LEU A 56 2.74 2.10 -1.46
N LEU A 57 3.20 2.52 -2.63
CA LEU A 57 2.56 2.23 -3.90
C LEU A 57 3.49 1.36 -4.74
N GLY A 58 2.96 0.26 -5.25
CA GLY A 58 3.71 -0.64 -6.13
C GLY A 58 3.11 -0.63 -7.52
N TYR A 59 3.92 -0.20 -8.49
CA TYR A 59 3.49 -0.04 -9.87
C TYR A 59 4.09 -1.12 -10.76
N ALA A 60 3.28 -1.61 -11.70
CA ALA A 60 3.76 -2.41 -12.82
C ALA A 60 3.24 -1.73 -14.09
N ASN A 61 4.17 -1.35 -14.99
CA ASN A 61 3.82 -0.69 -16.26
C ASN A 61 2.87 0.50 -16.05
N ASP A 62 3.20 1.35 -15.10
CA ASP A 62 2.46 2.57 -14.78
C ASP A 62 1.07 2.34 -14.19
N GLU A 63 0.72 1.10 -13.88
CA GLU A 63 -0.53 0.77 -13.21
C GLU A 63 -0.26 0.46 -11.75
N LEU A 64 -1.04 1.06 -10.85
CA LEU A 64 -0.94 0.77 -9.41
C LEU A 64 -1.60 -0.58 -9.15
N ILE A 65 -0.80 -1.57 -8.73
CA ILE A 65 -1.30 -2.92 -8.52
C ILE A 65 -1.12 -3.42 -7.09
N ALA A 66 -0.34 -2.73 -6.26
CA ALA A 66 -0.14 -3.11 -4.87
C ALA A 66 -0.03 -1.86 -4.02
N TYR A 67 -0.57 -1.91 -2.82
CA TYR A 67 -0.59 -0.76 -1.95
C TYR A 67 -0.65 -1.20 -0.48
N SER A 68 0.03 -0.46 0.39
CA SER A 68 -0.17 -0.58 1.82
C SER A 68 -0.09 0.80 2.47
N ARG A 69 -0.75 0.92 3.62
CA ARG A 69 -0.73 2.13 4.42
C ARG A 69 0.08 1.86 5.67
N ILE A 70 1.11 2.68 5.90
CA ILE A 70 1.93 2.59 7.11
C ILE A 70 1.49 3.72 8.03
N VAL A 71 0.74 3.36 9.06
CA VAL A 71 0.18 4.32 10.02
C VAL A 71 1.25 4.66 11.04
N LYS A 72 1.49 5.96 11.24
CA LYS A 72 2.53 6.42 12.15
C LYS A 72 2.23 5.98 13.58
N PRO A 73 3.29 5.80 14.40
CA PRO A 73 3.08 5.49 15.83
C PRO A 73 2.19 6.54 16.48
N GLY A 74 1.32 6.11 17.37
CA GLY A 74 0.46 6.99 18.13
C GLY A 74 -0.86 7.37 17.46
N VAL A 75 -1.13 6.87 16.25
CA VAL A 75 -2.38 7.16 15.55
C VAL A 75 -3.41 6.06 15.80
N SER A 76 -3.12 4.82 15.40
CA SER A 76 -3.99 3.68 15.67
C SER A 76 -3.54 2.93 16.91
N TYR A 77 -2.23 2.76 17.03
CA TYR A 77 -1.58 2.04 18.12
C TYR A 77 -0.37 2.84 18.55
N GLU A 78 0.24 2.47 19.68
CA GLU A 78 1.49 3.11 20.11
C GLU A 78 2.60 2.85 19.11
N GLU A 79 2.62 1.64 18.52
CA GLU A 79 3.62 1.28 17.53
C GLU A 79 3.15 1.64 16.13
N VAL A 80 4.12 1.66 15.20
CA VAL A 80 3.82 1.76 13.77
C VAL A 80 3.02 0.53 13.35
N SER A 81 2.07 0.72 12.44
CA SER A 81 1.24 -0.41 11.97
C SER A 81 1.09 -0.36 10.45
N ILE A 82 0.81 -1.54 9.88
CA ILE A 82 0.55 -1.69 8.46
C ILE A 82 -0.93 -1.99 8.29
N GLY A 83 -1.60 -1.25 7.43
CA GLY A 83 -3.00 -1.48 7.14
C GLY A 83 -3.32 -1.28 5.67
N ARG A 84 -4.56 -1.56 5.31
CA ARG A 84 -5.05 -1.41 3.93
C ARG A 84 -4.14 -2.11 2.93
N VAL A 85 -3.64 -3.30 3.29
CA VAL A 85 -2.78 -4.11 2.41
C VAL A 85 -3.65 -4.67 1.30
N VAL A 86 -3.29 -4.36 0.06
CA VAL A 86 -4.13 -4.74 -1.08
C VAL A 86 -3.29 -4.96 -2.33
N SER A 87 -3.69 -5.93 -3.14
CA SER A 87 -3.17 -6.11 -4.48
C SER A 87 -4.33 -6.21 -5.46
N SER A 88 -4.09 -5.77 -6.69
CA SER A 88 -5.12 -5.75 -7.73
C SER A 88 -5.60 -7.18 -8.03
N THR A 89 -6.93 -7.34 -8.15
CA THR A 89 -7.53 -8.62 -8.48
C THR A 89 -7.02 -9.17 -9.81
N ARG A 90 -6.71 -8.27 -10.74
CA ARG A 90 -6.25 -8.65 -12.08
C ARG A 90 -4.83 -9.21 -12.10
N HIS A 91 -4.08 -9.03 -11.01
CA HIS A 91 -2.66 -9.38 -10.95
C HIS A 91 -2.33 -10.37 -9.84
N ARG A 92 -3.34 -10.99 -9.25
CA ARG A 92 -3.12 -11.97 -8.19
C ARG A 92 -2.47 -13.23 -8.75
N GLY A 93 -1.72 -13.92 -7.89
CA GLY A 93 -1.00 -15.11 -8.29
C GLY A 93 0.42 -14.85 -8.75
N LEU A 94 0.86 -13.59 -8.76
CA LEU A 94 2.21 -13.21 -9.18
C LEU A 94 3.10 -12.84 -8.00
N ALA A 95 2.73 -13.26 -6.80
CA ALA A 95 3.48 -13.03 -5.55
C ALA A 95 3.63 -11.55 -5.17
N TYR A 96 2.75 -10.69 -5.67
CA TYR A 96 2.83 -9.27 -5.35
C TYR A 96 2.52 -8.97 -3.89
N GLY A 97 1.63 -9.75 -3.27
CA GLY A 97 1.34 -9.60 -1.85
C GLY A 97 2.58 -9.81 -0.99
N ARG A 98 3.39 -10.80 -1.34
CA ARG A 98 4.62 -11.10 -0.62
C ARG A 98 5.64 -9.99 -0.80
N GLN A 99 5.79 -9.50 -2.04
CA GLN A 99 6.68 -8.37 -2.32
C GLN A 99 6.23 -7.13 -1.56
N LEU A 100 4.93 -6.87 -1.52
CA LEU A 100 4.35 -5.73 -0.83
C LEU A 100 4.67 -5.76 0.66
N MET A 101 4.50 -6.90 1.31
CA MET A 101 4.81 -7.03 2.74
C MET A 101 6.29 -6.85 3.01
N ALA A 102 7.15 -7.45 2.18
CA ALA A 102 8.59 -7.31 2.34
C ALA A 102 9.02 -5.84 2.20
N GLU A 103 8.47 -5.14 1.22
CA GLU A 103 8.82 -3.73 1.02
C GLU A 103 8.25 -2.85 2.12
N SER A 104 7.04 -3.14 2.61
CA SER A 104 6.43 -2.42 3.73
C SER A 104 7.32 -2.50 4.96
N ILE A 105 7.78 -3.70 5.29
CA ILE A 105 8.66 -3.92 6.44
C ILE A 105 9.98 -3.18 6.25
N ALA A 106 10.56 -3.24 5.05
CA ALA A 106 11.81 -2.57 4.74
C ALA A 106 11.70 -1.05 4.94
N GLN A 107 10.58 -0.45 4.51
CA GLN A 107 10.37 0.98 4.68
C GLN A 107 10.21 1.36 6.16
N ILE A 108 9.50 0.53 6.93
CA ILE A 108 9.35 0.75 8.36
C ILE A 108 10.70 0.73 9.05
N GLU A 109 11.55 -0.24 8.70
CA GLU A 109 12.87 -0.35 9.29
C GLU A 109 13.76 0.83 8.96
N LYS A 110 13.63 1.39 7.76
CA LYS A 110 14.37 2.61 7.39
C LYS A 110 13.96 3.80 8.23
N LEU A 111 12.67 3.91 8.57
CA LEU A 111 12.15 5.05 9.31
C LEU A 111 12.36 4.92 10.82
N TYR A 112 12.16 3.74 11.36
CA TYR A 112 12.07 3.53 12.81
C TYR A 112 13.10 2.53 13.35
N GLY A 113 13.91 1.93 12.49
CA GLY A 113 14.83 0.88 12.89
C GLY A 113 14.14 -0.47 13.02
N PRO A 114 14.90 -1.53 13.34
CA PRO A 114 14.30 -2.87 13.51
C PRO A 114 13.28 -2.85 14.63
N MET A 115 12.07 -3.31 14.34
CA MET A 115 10.97 -3.32 15.30
C MET A 115 10.25 -4.66 15.27
N PRO A 116 9.76 -5.12 16.43
CA PRO A 116 8.87 -6.27 16.44
C PRO A 116 7.54 -5.86 15.79
N ILE A 117 7.10 -6.67 14.87
CA ILE A 117 5.88 -6.39 14.13
C ILE A 117 4.89 -7.52 14.36
#